data_aabf411018ff7727500de6259e89d9bd
#
_entry.id   aabf411018ff7727500de6259e89d9bd
#
_cell.length_a   1.000
_cell.length_b   1.000
_cell.length_c   1.000
_cell.angle_alpha   90.00
_cell.angle_beta   90.00
_cell.angle_gamma   90.00
#
_symmetry.space_group_name_H-M   'P 1'
#
loop_
_entity.id
_entity.type
_entity.pdbx_description
1 polymer ?
#
loop_
_entity_poly.entity_id
_entity_poly.type
_entity_poly.pdbx_seq_one_letter_code
_entity_poly.pdbx_strand_id
1 'polypeptide(L)'
;MAKVFDFATITSNVLVADAIQPVEECFAKLAKGEVNVPFPMHIGIPESAAAGPGDCHIKGGYVQGAKTFTVKMGCVAFVKNIEKGLPPGGGTVRACLLEE
;
A
#
# COMPACT_ATOMS: atom_id res chain seq x y z
N MET A 1 17.85 9.74 4.12
CA MET A 1 16.62 10.55 3.90
C MET A 1 15.71 9.82 2.94
N ALA A 2 14.43 9.78 3.22
CA ALA A 2 13.46 9.12 2.34
C ALA A 2 13.28 9.92 1.03
N LYS A 3 13.18 9.18 -0.09
CA LYS A 3 12.77 9.76 -1.37
C LYS A 3 11.26 9.58 -1.52
N VAL A 4 10.60 10.60 -2.06
CA VAL A 4 9.17 10.56 -2.35
C VAL A 4 8.98 10.56 -3.85
N PHE A 5 8.18 9.62 -4.34
CA PHE A 5 7.80 9.52 -5.74
C PHE A 5 6.30 9.80 -5.86
N ASP A 6 5.96 10.85 -6.56
CA ASP A 6 4.57 11.18 -6.83
C ASP A 6 3.98 10.33 -7.98
N PHE A 7 2.68 10.45 -8.19
CA PHE A 7 1.98 9.70 -9.23
C PHE A 7 2.58 9.93 -10.63
N ALA A 8 2.89 11.17 -10.97
CA ALA A 8 3.45 11.51 -12.27
C ALA A 8 4.81 10.86 -12.49
N THR A 9 5.67 10.87 -11.48
CA THR A 9 6.98 10.21 -11.52
C THR A 9 6.84 8.70 -11.68
N ILE A 10 5.94 8.09 -10.94
CA ILE A 10 5.71 6.64 -11.02
C ILE A 10 5.21 6.26 -12.42
N THR A 11 4.18 6.93 -12.91
CA THR A 11 3.57 6.59 -14.21
C THR A 11 4.45 6.87 -15.41
N SER A 12 5.39 7.82 -15.30
CA SER A 12 6.36 8.09 -16.36
C SER A 12 7.54 7.11 -16.40
N ASN A 13 7.77 6.36 -15.31
CA ASN A 13 8.90 5.42 -15.21
C ASN A 13 8.47 3.95 -15.19
N VAL A 14 7.26 3.65 -14.79
CA VAL A 14 6.75 2.28 -14.66
C VAL A 14 5.43 2.15 -15.42
N LEU A 15 5.42 1.33 -16.45
CA LEU A 15 4.21 0.97 -17.18
C LEU A 15 3.48 -0.17 -16.47
N VAL A 16 2.17 -0.25 -16.66
CA VAL A 16 1.37 -1.39 -16.14
C VAL A 16 1.93 -2.72 -16.65
N ALA A 17 2.34 -2.76 -17.92
CA ALA A 17 2.96 -3.95 -18.51
C ALA A 17 4.23 -4.40 -17.77
N ASP A 18 5.01 -3.48 -17.21
CA ASP A 18 6.23 -3.79 -16.45
C ASP A 18 5.93 -4.44 -15.11
N ALA A 19 4.73 -4.24 -14.58
CA ALA A 19 4.31 -4.77 -13.28
C ALA A 19 3.78 -6.21 -13.37
N ILE A 20 3.38 -6.68 -14.54
CA ILE A 20 2.72 -7.99 -14.71
C ILE A 20 3.64 -9.13 -14.29
N GLN A 21 4.85 -9.18 -14.82
CA GLN A 21 5.79 -10.26 -14.53
C GLN A 21 6.23 -10.29 -13.06
N PRO A 22 6.65 -9.17 -12.43
CA PRO A 22 6.99 -9.18 -11.02
C PRO A 22 5.85 -9.61 -10.10
N VAL A 23 4.61 -9.22 -10.42
CA VAL A 23 3.42 -9.62 -9.64
C VAL A 23 3.15 -11.12 -9.79
N GLU A 24 3.24 -11.66 -10.99
CA GLU A 24 3.10 -13.10 -11.26
C GLU A 24 4.15 -13.91 -10.49
N GLU A 25 5.40 -13.49 -10.52
CA GLU A 25 6.50 -14.13 -9.77
C GLU A 25 6.25 -14.06 -8.25
N CYS A 26 5.73 -12.94 -7.76
CA CYS A 26 5.39 -12.78 -6.35
C CYS A 26 4.29 -13.75 -5.93
N PHE A 27 3.24 -13.93 -6.72
CA PHE A 27 2.19 -14.91 -6.45
C PHE A 27 2.72 -16.35 -6.49
N ALA A 28 3.62 -16.66 -7.41
CA ALA A 28 4.27 -17.97 -7.46
C ALA A 28 5.09 -18.24 -6.19
N LYS A 29 5.83 -17.25 -5.69
CA LYS A 29 6.58 -17.34 -4.44
C LYS A 29 5.67 -17.44 -3.22
N LEU A 30 4.55 -16.71 -3.23
CA LEU A 30 3.55 -16.82 -2.17
C LEU A 30 3.01 -18.24 -2.05
N ALA A 31 2.70 -18.88 -3.18
CA ALA A 31 2.23 -20.26 -3.22
C ALA A 31 3.26 -21.27 -2.68
N LYS A 32 4.55 -20.94 -2.77
CA LYS A 32 5.65 -21.75 -2.23
C LYS A 32 6.00 -21.47 -0.77
N GLY A 33 5.31 -20.52 -0.12
CA GLY A 33 5.62 -20.11 1.24
C GLY A 33 6.88 -19.25 1.39
N GLU A 34 7.31 -18.63 0.31
CA GLU A 34 8.52 -17.79 0.27
C GLU A 34 8.22 -16.29 0.48
N VAL A 35 7.00 -15.96 0.89
CA VAL A 35 6.57 -14.59 1.16
C VAL A 35 6.00 -14.50 2.56
N ASN A 36 6.47 -13.53 3.34
CA ASN A 36 5.90 -13.20 4.62
C ASN A 36 4.86 -12.09 4.43
N VAL A 37 3.59 -12.44 4.64
CA VAL A 37 2.45 -11.50 4.58
C VAL A 37 1.68 -11.63 5.88
N PRO A 38 2.00 -10.82 6.90
CA PRO A 38 1.23 -10.83 8.15
C PRO A 38 -0.19 -10.32 7.94
N PHE A 39 -1.07 -10.61 8.92
CA PHE A 39 -2.42 -10.08 8.91
C PHE A 39 -2.41 -8.56 8.83
N PRO A 40 -3.29 -7.95 8.02
CA PRO A 40 -3.40 -6.50 7.94
C PRO A 40 -3.76 -5.89 9.29
N MET A 41 -3.15 -4.75 9.62
CA MET A 41 -3.61 -3.89 10.70
C MET A 41 -4.82 -3.10 10.21
N HIS A 42 -5.85 -3.00 11.04
CA HIS A 42 -7.10 -2.35 10.71
C HIS A 42 -7.43 -1.31 11.77
N ILE A 43 -7.58 -0.07 11.36
CA ILE A 43 -7.93 1.04 12.25
C ILE A 43 -9.27 1.60 11.80
N GLY A 44 -10.33 1.35 12.59
CA GLY A 44 -11.64 1.91 12.34
C GLY A 44 -11.73 3.35 12.86
N ILE A 45 -12.24 4.25 12.06
CA ILE A 45 -12.52 5.64 12.44
C ILE A 45 -14.03 5.76 12.66
N PRO A 46 -14.50 6.16 13.84
CA PRO A 46 -15.93 6.19 14.15
C PRO A 46 -16.65 7.34 13.44
N GLU A 47 -17.96 7.23 13.37
CA GLU A 47 -18.82 8.27 12.79
C GLU A 47 -18.72 9.61 13.51
N SER A 48 -18.38 9.58 14.80
CA SER A 48 -18.18 10.79 15.61
C SER A 48 -16.97 11.62 15.22
N ALA A 49 -16.02 11.04 14.50
CA ALA A 49 -14.87 11.78 13.97
C ALA A 49 -15.28 12.73 12.84
N ALA A 50 -14.54 13.81 12.66
CA ALA A 50 -14.84 14.84 11.65
C ALA A 50 -14.93 14.30 10.23
N ALA A 51 -14.12 13.30 9.90
CA ALA A 51 -14.10 12.65 8.59
C ALA A 51 -14.77 11.27 8.58
N GLY A 52 -15.14 10.72 9.74
CA GLY A 52 -15.69 9.38 9.87
C GLY A 52 -17.14 9.24 9.39
N PRO A 53 -17.64 8.02 9.26
CA PRO A 53 -16.86 6.80 9.48
C PRO A 53 -15.86 6.52 8.36
N GLY A 54 -14.94 5.61 8.62
CA GLY A 54 -13.98 5.16 7.64
C GLY A 54 -12.99 4.16 8.23
N ASP A 55 -12.12 3.66 7.38
CA ASP A 55 -11.13 2.66 7.77
C ASP A 55 -9.73 3.00 7.23
N CYS A 56 -8.73 2.65 8.01
CA CYS A 56 -7.35 2.62 7.56
C CYS A 56 -6.83 1.18 7.61
N HIS A 57 -6.32 0.70 6.48
CA HIS A 57 -5.72 -0.63 6.38
C HIS A 57 -4.22 -0.49 6.18
N ILE A 58 -3.45 -1.16 7.04
CA ILE A 58 -1.99 -1.21 6.92
C ILE A 58 -1.60 -2.63 6.57
N LYS A 59 -1.01 -2.80 5.40
CA LYS A 59 -0.56 -4.09 4.88
C LYS A 59 0.92 -4.04 4.59
N GLY A 60 1.60 -5.13 4.85
CA GLY A 60 3.02 -5.24 4.55
C GLY A 60 3.38 -6.61 4.03
N GLY A 61 4.57 -6.71 3.45
CA GLY A 61 5.06 -7.98 2.95
C GLY A 61 6.55 -7.96 2.67
N TYR A 62 7.13 -9.13 2.81
CA TYR A 62 8.53 -9.39 2.47
C TYR A 62 8.62 -10.65 1.61
N VAL A 63 9.25 -10.52 0.46
CA VAL A 63 9.56 -11.64 -0.43
C VAL A 63 10.95 -12.14 -0.09
N GLN A 64 11.08 -13.42 0.20
CA GLN A 64 12.36 -14.03 0.55
C GLN A 64 13.43 -13.77 -0.51
N GLY A 65 14.58 -13.28 -0.09
CA GLY A 65 15.69 -12.90 -0.97
C GLY A 65 15.62 -11.49 -1.54
N ALA A 66 14.52 -10.75 -1.30
CA ALA A 66 14.42 -9.36 -1.74
C ALA A 66 15.28 -8.43 -0.87
N LYS A 67 15.74 -7.34 -1.48
CA LYS A 67 16.50 -6.29 -0.79
C LYS A 67 15.63 -5.26 -0.11
N THR A 68 14.33 -5.37 -0.27
CA THR A 68 13.36 -4.44 0.31
C THR A 68 12.17 -5.20 0.87
N PHE A 69 11.52 -4.62 1.86
CA PHE A 69 10.15 -4.98 2.20
C PHE A 69 9.24 -3.79 1.95
N THR A 70 7.94 -4.02 1.85
CA THR A 70 6.98 -2.97 1.55
C THR A 70 5.91 -2.88 2.62
N VAL A 71 5.48 -1.64 2.89
CA VAL A 71 4.33 -1.35 3.75
C VAL A 71 3.41 -0.40 2.99
N LYS A 72 2.13 -0.72 2.95
CA LYS A 72 1.10 0.10 2.35
C LYS A 72 0.11 0.54 3.42
N MET A 73 -0.21 1.83 3.43
CA MET A 73 -1.30 2.38 4.22
C MET A 73 -2.39 2.88 3.27
N GLY A 74 -3.59 2.35 3.40
CA GLY A 74 -4.73 2.74 2.58
C GLY A 74 -5.92 3.15 3.43
N CYS A 75 -6.44 4.34 3.20
CA CYS A 75 -7.63 4.86 3.87
C CYS A 75 -8.82 4.78 2.91
N VAL A 76 -9.95 4.29 3.40
CA VAL A 76 -11.15 4.05 2.58
C VAL A 76 -12.43 4.45 3.32
N ALA A 77 -13.48 4.64 2.55
CA ALA A 77 -14.84 4.84 3.03
C ALA A 77 -15.09 6.11 3.88
N PHE A 78 -14.27 7.14 3.70
CA PHE A 78 -14.47 8.43 4.33
C PHE A 78 -15.54 9.24 3.58
N VAL A 79 -16.79 8.87 3.75
CA VAL A 79 -17.91 9.41 2.97
C VAL A 79 -18.10 10.91 3.19
N LYS A 80 -17.90 11.39 4.42
CA LYS A 80 -17.97 12.83 4.74
C LYS A 80 -16.94 13.68 4.00
N ASN A 81 -15.87 13.08 3.51
CA ASN A 81 -14.90 13.79 2.67
C ASN A 81 -15.51 14.16 1.31
N ILE A 82 -16.37 13.33 0.76
CA ILE A 82 -17.05 13.58 -0.51
C ILE A 82 -17.88 14.86 -0.42
N GLU A 83 -18.57 15.06 0.68
CA GLU A 83 -19.39 16.25 0.94
C GLU A 83 -18.55 17.54 0.97
N LYS A 84 -17.26 17.40 1.28
CA LYS A 84 -16.31 18.51 1.33
C LYS A 84 -15.49 18.65 0.03
N GLY A 85 -15.81 17.88 -1.01
CA GLY A 85 -15.06 17.85 -2.25
C GLY A 85 -13.69 17.15 -2.14
N LEU A 86 -13.47 16.36 -1.09
CA LEU A 86 -12.25 15.60 -0.86
C LEU A 86 -12.42 14.14 -1.29
N PRO A 87 -11.32 13.43 -1.62
CA PRO A 87 -11.39 12.02 -1.94
C PRO A 87 -11.88 11.17 -0.76
N PRO A 88 -12.69 10.13 -1.00
CA PRO A 88 -13.15 9.22 0.05
C PRO A 88 -12.08 8.25 0.55
N GLY A 89 -10.94 8.25 -0.07
CA GLY A 89 -9.81 7.40 0.30
C GLY A 89 -8.51 7.87 -0.30
N GLY A 90 -7.46 7.25 0.10
CA GLY A 90 -6.11 7.51 -0.38
C GLY A 90 -5.11 6.60 0.31
N GLY A 91 -3.88 6.65 -0.09
CA GLY A 91 -2.87 5.82 0.54
C GLY A 91 -1.45 6.13 0.09
N THR A 92 -0.52 5.52 0.81
CA THR A 92 0.89 5.56 0.51
C THR A 92 1.49 4.16 0.55
N VAL A 93 2.52 3.95 -0.24
CA VAL A 93 3.33 2.73 -0.19
C VAL A 93 4.76 3.13 0.14
N ARG A 94 5.37 2.44 1.08
CA ARG A 94 6.78 2.62 1.41
C ARG A 94 7.55 1.34 1.13
N ALA A 95 8.60 1.45 0.34
CA ALA A 95 9.62 0.41 0.22
C ALA A 95 10.76 0.75 1.17
N CYS A 96 11.12 -0.20 2.02
CA CYS A 96 12.19 -0.05 2.99
C CYS A 96 13.37 -0.93 2.57
N LEU A 97 14.54 -0.32 2.41
CA LEU A 97 15.77 -1.06 2.14
C LEU A 97 16.19 -1.85 3.38
N LEU A 98 16.58 -3.08 3.14
CA LEU A 98 17.24 -3.92 4.12
C LEU A 98 18.75 -3.69 3.94
N GLU A 99 19.33 -2.90 4.82
CA GLU A 99 20.76 -2.69 4.86
C GLU A 99 21.44 -3.83 5.61
N GLU A 100 22.56 -4.25 5.08
CA GLU A 100 23.41 -5.24 5.75
C GLU A 100 24.26 -4.61 6.84
#